data_46545d91739a34538ff47c96ac022027
#
_entry.id   46545d91739a34538ff47c96ac022027
#
_cell.length_a   1.000
_cell.length_b   1.000
_cell.length_c   1.000
_cell.angle_alpha   90.00
_cell.angle_beta   90.00
_cell.angle_gamma   90.00
#
_symmetry.space_group_name_H-M   'P 1'
#
loop_
_entity.id
_entity.type
_entity.pdbx_description
1 polymer ?
#
loop_
_entity_poly.entity_id
_entity_poly.type
_entity_poly.pdbx_seq_one_letter_code
_entity_poly.pdbx_strand_id
1 'polypeptide(L)'
;MTTSTKRKTNNKPVTISEELGVKRMTSHHPVIKKLKKEHPTSIHGDKFWSSSYLLMDYLNDNPPKKKSKILEIGCGWGLTAIYCTKQFDAEVTGVDADPDVFPYLQTHAGLNEVHIKQLVKKFEELDVNTLAEYDLIIGGDICFWDQLNDVLFDLFQRAKAAGVDKAIVADPQ
;
A
#
# COMPACT_ATOMS: atom_id res chain seq x y z
N MET A 1 24.18 4.68 -52.03
CA MET A 1 24.49 4.14 -50.69
C MET A 1 23.99 5.14 -49.69
N THR A 2 22.77 4.91 -49.12
CA THR A 2 22.13 5.81 -48.14
C THR A 2 22.32 5.18 -46.76
N THR A 3 23.20 5.79 -45.98
CA THR A 3 23.46 5.39 -44.60
C THR A 3 22.32 5.90 -43.72
N SER A 4 21.43 4.99 -43.30
CA SER A 4 20.39 5.26 -42.33
C SER A 4 20.99 5.39 -40.90
N THR A 5 21.12 6.60 -40.43
CA THR A 5 21.56 6.88 -39.07
C THR A 5 20.38 6.61 -38.11
N LYS A 6 20.39 5.45 -37.46
CA LYS A 6 19.44 5.18 -36.33
C LYS A 6 19.71 6.19 -35.19
N ARG A 7 18.84 7.17 -35.02
CA ARG A 7 18.79 8.00 -33.81
C ARG A 7 18.54 7.10 -32.61
N LYS A 8 19.55 6.92 -31.76
CA LYS A 8 19.37 6.37 -30.40
C LYS A 8 18.55 7.39 -29.62
N THR A 9 17.28 7.13 -29.41
CA THR A 9 16.47 7.87 -28.45
C THR A 9 17.00 7.54 -27.05
N ASN A 10 17.64 8.51 -26.42
CA ASN A 10 18.13 8.42 -25.04
C ASN A 10 16.91 8.60 -24.10
N ASN A 11 16.00 7.62 -24.07
CA ASN A 11 14.92 7.59 -23.09
C ASN A 11 15.53 7.24 -21.72
N LYS A 12 15.79 8.28 -20.90
CA LYS A 12 16.07 8.04 -19.48
C LYS A 12 14.87 7.32 -18.88
N PRO A 13 15.08 6.26 -18.05
CA PRO A 13 13.96 5.57 -17.44
C PRO A 13 13.14 6.54 -16.57
N VAL A 14 11.82 6.43 -16.65
CA VAL A 14 10.90 7.18 -15.78
C VAL A 14 11.20 6.78 -14.34
N THR A 15 11.49 7.75 -13.48
CA THR A 15 11.86 7.49 -12.08
C THR A 15 10.74 7.79 -11.10
N ILE A 16 9.76 8.62 -11.52
CA ILE A 16 8.53 8.92 -10.78
C ILE A 16 7.36 8.72 -11.74
N SER A 17 6.32 8.02 -11.28
CA SER A 17 5.02 7.91 -11.92
C SER A 17 3.95 8.52 -11.02
N GLU A 18 2.84 8.92 -11.60
CA GLU A 18 1.67 9.43 -10.87
C GLU A 18 0.42 8.73 -11.39
N GLU A 19 -0.43 8.24 -10.49
CA GLU A 19 -1.69 7.60 -10.79
C GLU A 19 -2.73 8.03 -9.75
N LEU A 20 -3.92 8.44 -10.20
CA LEU A 20 -5.00 8.94 -9.35
C LEU A 20 -4.54 10.01 -8.31
N GLY A 21 -3.59 10.87 -8.70
CA GLY A 21 -3.03 11.91 -7.84
C GLY A 21 -2.02 11.42 -6.80
N VAL A 22 -1.58 10.17 -6.85
CA VAL A 22 -0.54 9.60 -6.00
C VAL A 22 0.76 9.44 -6.78
N LYS A 23 1.81 10.10 -6.32
CA LYS A 23 3.16 9.98 -6.88
C LYS A 23 3.87 8.76 -6.30
N ARG A 24 4.51 7.99 -7.16
CA ARG A 24 5.29 6.80 -6.80
C ARG A 24 6.67 6.83 -7.46
N MET A 25 7.70 6.57 -6.67
CA MET A 25 9.04 6.29 -7.20
C MET A 25 9.08 4.90 -7.83
N THR A 26 9.66 4.79 -9.02
CA THR A 26 9.84 3.48 -9.69
C THR A 26 11.06 2.75 -9.12
N SER A 27 11.17 1.44 -9.43
CA SER A 27 12.35 0.63 -9.03
C SER A 27 13.68 1.17 -9.55
N HIS A 28 13.66 2.03 -10.57
CA HIS A 28 14.85 2.66 -11.14
C HIS A 28 15.30 3.92 -10.39
N HIS A 29 14.44 4.47 -9.52
CA HIS A 29 14.76 5.67 -8.74
C HIS A 29 15.94 5.42 -7.81
N PRO A 30 16.93 6.34 -7.71
CA PRO A 30 18.11 6.15 -6.85
C PRO A 30 17.77 5.88 -5.38
N VAL A 31 16.73 6.55 -4.84
CA VAL A 31 16.25 6.36 -3.47
C VAL A 31 15.74 4.93 -3.26
N ILE A 32 14.93 4.39 -4.20
CA ILE A 32 14.42 3.01 -4.09
C ILE A 32 15.57 2.00 -4.17
N LYS A 33 16.56 2.25 -5.04
CA LYS A 33 17.76 1.39 -5.11
C LYS A 33 18.57 1.41 -3.80
N LYS A 34 18.63 2.54 -3.12
CA LYS A 34 19.27 2.69 -1.82
C LYS A 34 18.46 1.93 -0.75
N LEU A 35 17.16 2.16 -0.67
CA LEU A 35 16.27 1.47 0.28
C LEU A 35 16.37 -0.05 0.17
N LYS A 36 16.39 -0.60 -1.05
CA LYS A 36 16.55 -2.06 -1.27
C LYS A 36 17.85 -2.64 -0.70
N LYS A 37 18.89 -1.83 -0.54
CA LYS A 37 20.15 -2.27 0.05
C LYS A 37 20.15 -2.13 1.57
N GLU A 38 19.55 -1.08 2.08
CA GLU A 38 19.55 -0.74 3.51
C GLU A 38 18.42 -1.44 4.28
N HIS A 39 17.30 -1.69 3.59
CA HIS A 39 16.09 -2.30 4.12
C HIS A 39 15.65 -3.46 3.21
N PRO A 40 16.36 -4.59 3.26
CA PRO A 40 15.99 -5.78 2.49
C PRO A 40 14.73 -6.40 3.11
N THR A 41 13.59 -6.19 2.47
CA THR A 41 12.30 -6.73 2.94
C THR A 41 12.25 -8.26 2.80
N SER A 42 11.53 -8.92 3.69
CA SER A 42 11.48 -10.38 3.77
C SER A 42 10.73 -11.00 2.61
N ILE A 43 9.48 -10.64 2.37
CA ILE A 43 8.65 -11.25 1.32
C ILE A 43 7.97 -10.17 0.52
N HIS A 44 8.41 -10.02 -0.75
CA HIS A 44 7.76 -9.15 -1.73
C HIS A 44 7.54 -7.66 -1.35
N GLY A 45 7.96 -7.22 -0.16
CA GLY A 45 7.82 -5.84 0.30
C GLY A 45 8.70 -4.83 -0.47
N ASP A 46 9.68 -5.29 -1.24
CA ASP A 46 10.56 -4.47 -2.07
C ASP A 46 9.96 -4.10 -3.44
N LYS A 47 8.70 -4.46 -3.68
CA LYS A 47 8.00 -4.27 -4.96
C LYS A 47 6.75 -3.41 -4.76
N PHE A 48 6.40 -2.74 -5.82
CA PHE A 48 5.07 -2.17 -5.98
C PHE A 48 4.11 -3.21 -6.54
N TRP A 49 2.89 -3.24 -6.01
CA TRP A 49 1.83 -4.14 -6.43
C TRP A 49 0.65 -3.37 -7.02
N SER A 50 0.15 -3.82 -8.16
CA SER A 50 -0.87 -3.10 -8.93
C SER A 50 -2.27 -3.14 -8.30
N SER A 51 -2.53 -4.05 -7.36
CA SER A 51 -3.77 -4.08 -6.56
C SER A 51 -4.03 -2.76 -5.84
N SER A 52 -2.99 -1.99 -5.48
CA SER A 52 -3.15 -0.64 -4.95
C SER A 52 -3.97 0.25 -5.90
N TYR A 53 -3.77 0.14 -7.21
CA TYR A 53 -4.55 0.93 -8.19
C TYR A 53 -5.99 0.45 -8.29
N LEU A 54 -6.23 -0.87 -8.19
CA LEU A 54 -7.60 -1.42 -8.14
C LEU A 54 -8.36 -0.92 -6.91
N LEU A 55 -7.68 -0.88 -5.74
CA LEU A 55 -8.26 -0.33 -4.52
C LEU A 55 -8.55 1.16 -4.64
N MET A 56 -7.62 1.94 -5.20
CA MET A 56 -7.82 3.38 -5.40
C MET A 56 -9.00 3.65 -6.34
N ASP A 57 -9.09 2.92 -7.46
CA ASP A 57 -10.17 3.04 -8.43
C ASP A 57 -11.53 2.69 -7.80
N TYR A 58 -11.60 1.56 -7.09
CA TYR A 58 -12.79 1.17 -6.35
C TYR A 58 -13.20 2.23 -5.31
N LEU A 59 -12.24 2.76 -4.55
CA LEU A 59 -12.51 3.77 -3.52
C LEU A 59 -12.87 5.15 -4.12
N ASN A 60 -12.43 5.44 -5.33
CA ASN A 60 -12.86 6.62 -6.08
C ASN A 60 -14.38 6.58 -6.34
N ASP A 61 -14.89 5.42 -6.74
CA ASP A 61 -16.32 5.21 -7.02
C ASP A 61 -17.15 4.92 -5.75
N ASN A 62 -16.49 4.43 -4.70
CA ASN A 62 -17.10 4.06 -3.41
C ASN A 62 -16.37 4.72 -2.24
N PRO A 63 -16.38 6.06 -2.14
CA PRO A 63 -15.57 6.76 -1.16
C PRO A 63 -16.00 6.44 0.28
N PRO A 64 -15.03 6.27 1.20
CA PRO A 64 -15.33 6.23 2.61
C PRO A 64 -15.81 7.59 3.10
N LYS A 65 -16.40 7.63 4.29
CA LYS A 65 -16.72 8.91 4.93
C LYS A 65 -15.44 9.73 5.13
N LYS A 66 -15.54 11.05 4.98
CA LYS A 66 -14.42 11.94 5.30
C LYS A 66 -13.97 11.75 6.76
N LYS A 67 -12.65 11.80 6.97
CA LYS A 67 -12.02 11.61 8.29
C LYS A 67 -12.24 10.22 8.89
N SER A 68 -12.60 9.22 8.07
CA SER A 68 -12.61 7.82 8.51
C SER A 68 -11.24 7.41 9.00
N LYS A 69 -11.22 6.55 10.01
CA LYS A 69 -10.04 5.84 10.45
C LYS A 69 -9.88 4.56 9.65
N ILE A 70 -8.81 4.45 8.89
CA ILE A 70 -8.58 3.34 7.95
C ILE A 70 -7.34 2.56 8.36
N LEU A 71 -7.44 1.24 8.36
CA LEU A 71 -6.32 0.33 8.53
C LEU A 71 -5.97 -0.32 7.17
N GLU A 72 -4.78 -0.04 6.64
CA GLU A 72 -4.24 -0.77 5.49
C GLU A 72 -3.40 -1.94 5.98
N ILE A 73 -3.88 -3.18 5.76
CA ILE A 73 -3.20 -4.42 6.15
C ILE A 73 -2.28 -4.90 5.04
N GLY A 74 -1.05 -5.32 5.40
CA GLY A 74 0.00 -5.62 4.43
C GLY A 74 0.34 -4.40 3.60
N CYS A 75 0.58 -3.26 4.26
CA CYS A 75 0.61 -1.96 3.59
C CYS A 75 1.77 -1.77 2.60
N GLY A 76 2.87 -2.52 2.72
CA GLY A 76 4.02 -2.40 1.84
C GLY A 76 4.45 -0.93 1.64
N TRP A 77 4.39 -0.43 0.41
CA TRP A 77 4.74 0.97 0.09
C TRP A 77 3.63 1.99 0.44
N GLY A 78 2.45 1.54 0.89
CA GLY A 78 1.37 2.37 1.41
C GLY A 78 0.69 3.30 0.40
N LEU A 79 0.65 2.94 -0.89
CA LEU A 79 0.09 3.85 -1.89
C LEU A 79 -1.41 4.05 -1.73
N THR A 80 -2.15 3.03 -1.30
CA THR A 80 -3.59 3.17 -1.04
C THR A 80 -3.83 4.00 0.22
N ALA A 81 -3.01 3.82 1.28
CA ALA A 81 -3.04 4.69 2.47
C ALA A 81 -2.84 6.16 2.10
N ILE A 82 -1.81 6.44 1.27
CA ILE A 82 -1.51 7.79 0.78
C ILE A 82 -2.70 8.36 0.01
N TYR A 83 -3.30 7.56 -0.87
CA TYR A 83 -4.49 7.94 -1.63
C TYR A 83 -5.65 8.32 -0.70
N CYS A 84 -5.99 7.45 0.26
CA CYS A 84 -7.08 7.69 1.20
C CYS A 84 -6.87 8.96 2.02
N THR A 85 -5.65 9.21 2.47
CA THR A 85 -5.31 10.44 3.20
C THR A 85 -5.50 11.68 2.33
N LYS A 86 -5.03 11.65 1.07
CA LYS A 86 -5.13 12.80 0.16
C LYS A 86 -6.56 13.09 -0.29
N GLN A 87 -7.32 12.06 -0.66
CA GLN A 87 -8.64 12.23 -1.29
C GLN A 87 -9.77 12.39 -0.28
N PHE A 88 -9.67 11.71 0.87
CA PHE A 88 -10.78 11.64 1.83
C PHE A 88 -10.48 12.32 3.17
N ASP A 89 -9.28 12.90 3.33
CA ASP A 89 -8.83 13.45 4.63
C ASP A 89 -8.88 12.37 5.74
N ALA A 90 -8.61 11.10 5.36
CA ALA A 90 -8.68 9.96 6.26
C ALA A 90 -7.45 9.88 7.17
N GLU A 91 -7.67 9.40 8.41
CA GLU A 91 -6.59 9.01 9.30
C GLU A 91 -6.20 7.56 9.01
N VAL A 92 -5.07 7.35 8.34
CA VAL A 92 -4.68 6.01 7.92
C VAL A 92 -3.52 5.47 8.74
N THR A 93 -3.63 4.20 9.13
CA THR A 93 -2.55 3.40 9.71
C THR A 93 -2.20 2.28 8.75
N GLY A 94 -0.94 2.23 8.30
CA GLY A 94 -0.40 1.08 7.58
C GLY A 94 0.13 0.07 8.57
N VAL A 95 -0.30 -1.18 8.47
CA VAL A 95 0.22 -2.30 9.25
C VAL A 95 0.91 -3.31 8.35
N ASP A 96 2.08 -3.76 8.79
CA ASP A 96 2.84 -4.81 8.12
C ASP A 96 3.63 -5.61 9.18
N ALA A 97 3.86 -6.89 8.89
CA ALA A 97 4.67 -7.75 9.75
C ALA A 97 6.18 -7.48 9.58
N ASP A 98 6.58 -6.95 8.42
CA ASP A 98 7.97 -6.64 8.10
C ASP A 98 8.26 -5.14 8.33
N PRO A 99 9.04 -4.78 9.37
CA PRO A 99 9.38 -3.39 9.65
C PRO A 99 10.19 -2.72 8.53
N ASP A 100 10.88 -3.49 7.69
CA ASP A 100 11.71 -2.96 6.61
C ASP A 100 10.89 -2.41 5.42
N VAL A 101 9.57 -2.59 5.39
CA VAL A 101 8.68 -1.93 4.41
C VAL A 101 8.43 -0.47 4.76
N PHE A 102 8.47 -0.07 6.03
CA PHE A 102 8.09 1.28 6.45
C PHE A 102 8.99 2.39 5.92
N PRO A 103 10.31 2.22 5.71
CA PRO A 103 11.11 3.22 5.00
C PRO A 103 10.62 3.51 3.58
N TYR A 104 10.05 2.53 2.87
CA TYR A 104 9.44 2.75 1.55
C TYR A 104 8.13 3.53 1.68
N LEU A 105 7.27 3.15 2.64
CA LEU A 105 6.04 3.88 2.93
C LEU A 105 6.33 5.33 3.30
N GLN A 106 7.27 5.60 4.23
CA GLN A 106 7.66 6.94 4.64
C GLN A 106 8.17 7.77 3.46
N THR A 107 8.99 7.17 2.60
CA THR A 107 9.53 7.83 1.40
C THR A 107 8.42 8.26 0.47
N HIS A 108 7.42 7.40 0.23
CA HIS A 108 6.28 7.71 -0.63
C HIS A 108 5.29 8.68 0.02
N ALA A 109 5.06 8.55 1.33
CA ALA A 109 4.25 9.51 2.09
C ALA A 109 4.85 10.92 2.05
N GLY A 110 6.18 11.04 2.25
CA GLY A 110 6.91 12.31 2.11
C GLY A 110 6.84 12.89 0.69
N LEU A 111 6.98 12.05 -0.35
CA LEU A 111 6.83 12.48 -1.75
C LEU A 111 5.43 13.06 -2.06
N ASN A 112 4.43 12.60 -1.34
CA ASN A 112 3.03 13.00 -1.48
C ASN A 112 2.57 14.00 -0.41
N GLU A 113 3.47 14.45 0.47
CA GLU A 113 3.20 15.45 1.52
C GLU A 113 2.08 15.03 2.49
N VAL A 114 2.02 13.74 2.82
CA VAL A 114 1.07 13.17 3.78
C VAL A 114 1.79 12.43 4.91
N HIS A 115 1.07 12.20 6.01
CA HIS A 115 1.54 11.39 7.13
C HIS A 115 0.68 10.14 7.27
N ILE A 116 1.33 8.96 7.34
CA ILE A 116 0.68 7.67 7.57
C ILE A 116 1.23 7.10 8.88
N LYS A 117 0.35 6.74 9.79
CA LYS A 117 0.74 6.02 11.02
C LYS A 117 1.24 4.62 10.64
N GLN A 118 2.18 4.09 11.41
CA GLN A 118 2.81 2.80 11.14
C GLN A 118 2.64 1.88 12.33
N LEU A 119 2.34 0.62 12.05
CA LEU A 119 2.14 -0.40 13.07
C LEU A 119 2.81 -1.70 12.63
N VAL A 120 3.86 -2.13 13.35
CA VAL A 120 4.50 -3.43 13.12
C VAL A 120 3.67 -4.48 13.84
N LYS A 121 2.88 -5.25 13.10
CA LYS A 121 2.08 -6.38 13.62
C LYS A 121 1.81 -7.40 12.53
N LYS A 122 1.76 -8.67 12.91
CA LYS A 122 1.16 -9.72 12.09
C LYS A 122 -0.36 -9.63 12.14
N PHE A 123 -1.04 -10.24 11.18
CA PHE A 123 -2.51 -10.23 11.14
C PHE A 123 -3.14 -10.91 12.36
N GLU A 124 -2.48 -11.94 12.91
CA GLU A 124 -2.92 -12.66 14.11
C GLU A 124 -2.84 -11.81 15.38
N GLU A 125 -1.99 -10.77 15.39
CA GLU A 125 -1.78 -9.87 16.52
C GLU A 125 -2.75 -8.68 16.54
N LEU A 126 -3.55 -8.52 15.49
CA LEU A 126 -4.60 -7.50 15.41
C LEU A 126 -5.83 -7.99 16.19
N ASP A 127 -5.89 -7.66 17.47
CA ASP A 127 -7.00 -8.03 18.36
C ASP A 127 -8.24 -7.12 18.16
N VAL A 128 -9.35 -7.50 18.77
CA VAL A 128 -10.63 -6.79 18.69
C VAL A 128 -10.49 -5.35 19.16
N ASN A 129 -9.69 -5.08 20.20
CA ASN A 129 -9.52 -3.73 20.74
C ASN A 129 -8.75 -2.84 19.75
N THR A 130 -7.69 -3.37 19.14
CA THR A 130 -6.95 -2.66 18.08
C THR A 130 -7.86 -2.38 16.89
N LEU A 131 -8.63 -3.37 16.45
CA LEU A 131 -9.51 -3.24 15.28
C LEU A 131 -10.68 -2.29 15.51
N ALA A 132 -11.18 -2.18 16.74
CA ALA A 132 -12.28 -1.26 17.11
C ALA A 132 -11.93 0.22 16.94
N GLU A 133 -10.66 0.56 16.71
CA GLU A 133 -10.25 1.93 16.44
C GLU A 133 -10.51 2.36 14.98
N TYR A 134 -10.90 1.44 14.08
CA TYR A 134 -10.98 1.69 12.64
C TYR A 134 -12.40 1.49 12.10
N ASP A 135 -12.77 2.34 11.14
CA ASP A 135 -14.05 2.27 10.42
C ASP A 135 -13.96 1.34 9.21
N LEU A 136 -12.78 1.26 8.59
CA LEU A 136 -12.53 0.56 7.33
C LEU A 136 -11.19 -0.18 7.37
N ILE A 137 -11.17 -1.42 6.89
CA ILE A 137 -9.95 -2.17 6.60
C ILE A 137 -9.78 -2.28 5.09
N ILE A 138 -8.59 -2.03 4.59
CA ILE A 138 -8.22 -2.22 3.19
C ILE A 138 -6.96 -3.08 3.10
N GLY A 139 -6.79 -3.83 2.00
CA GLY A 139 -5.60 -4.62 1.75
C GLY A 139 -5.48 -5.00 0.29
N GLY A 140 -4.26 -5.01 -0.23
CA GLY A 140 -3.97 -5.37 -1.60
C GLY A 140 -2.90 -6.43 -1.70
N ASP A 141 -3.08 -7.43 -2.59
CA ASP A 141 -2.14 -8.52 -2.81
C ASP A 141 -1.73 -9.24 -1.51
N ILE A 142 -2.71 -9.62 -0.68
CA ILE A 142 -2.48 -10.26 0.63
C ILE A 142 -2.98 -11.71 0.70
N CYS A 143 -3.49 -12.27 -0.38
CA CYS A 143 -4.04 -13.63 -0.42
C CYS A 143 -3.13 -14.64 -1.14
N PHE A 144 -1.80 -14.47 -1.04
CA PHE A 144 -0.84 -15.26 -1.83
C PHE A 144 -0.76 -16.75 -1.50
N TRP A 145 -1.13 -17.17 -0.28
CA TRP A 145 -1.01 -18.54 0.15
C TRP A 145 -2.28 -19.01 0.84
N ASP A 146 -2.64 -20.28 0.63
CA ASP A 146 -3.82 -20.89 1.26
C ASP A 146 -3.82 -20.73 2.80
N GLN A 147 -2.63 -20.82 3.42
CA GLN A 147 -2.47 -20.62 4.87
C GLN A 147 -2.81 -19.21 5.32
N LEU A 148 -2.61 -18.21 4.47
CA LEU A 148 -2.92 -16.81 4.78
C LEU A 148 -4.44 -16.57 4.71
N ASN A 149 -5.17 -17.34 3.92
CA ASN A 149 -6.63 -17.23 3.81
C ASN A 149 -7.34 -17.50 5.13
N ASP A 150 -6.90 -18.50 5.89
CA ASP A 150 -7.46 -18.81 7.21
C ASP A 150 -7.16 -17.67 8.21
N VAL A 151 -5.93 -17.15 8.18
CA VAL A 151 -5.51 -16.01 9.03
C VAL A 151 -6.34 -14.76 8.71
N LEU A 152 -6.57 -14.48 7.43
CA LEU A 152 -7.38 -13.34 6.98
C LEU A 152 -8.85 -13.53 7.34
N PHE A 153 -9.38 -14.75 7.18
CA PHE A 153 -10.74 -15.06 7.60
C PHE A 153 -10.94 -14.77 9.10
N ASP A 154 -10.03 -15.25 9.95
CA ASP A 154 -10.05 -15.00 11.39
C ASP A 154 -9.90 -13.52 11.73
N LEU A 155 -9.04 -12.78 10.99
CA LEU A 155 -8.94 -11.34 11.12
C LEU A 155 -10.26 -10.64 10.82
N PHE A 156 -10.95 -11.00 9.74
CA PHE A 156 -12.22 -10.38 9.38
C PHE A 156 -13.35 -10.74 10.34
N GLN A 157 -13.33 -11.94 10.95
CA GLN A 157 -14.26 -12.27 12.04
C GLN A 157 -14.02 -11.36 13.26
N ARG A 158 -12.76 -11.13 13.63
CA ARG A 158 -12.40 -10.19 14.74
C ARG A 158 -12.78 -8.76 14.38
N ALA A 159 -12.55 -8.32 13.14
CA ALA A 159 -12.94 -6.99 12.68
C ALA A 159 -14.46 -6.79 12.75
N LYS A 160 -15.25 -7.79 12.35
CA LYS A 160 -16.69 -7.77 12.50
C LYS A 160 -17.12 -7.68 13.96
N ALA A 161 -16.49 -8.45 14.86
CA ALA A 161 -16.76 -8.39 16.30
C ALA A 161 -16.36 -7.04 16.91
N ALA A 162 -15.34 -6.39 16.37
CA ALA A 162 -14.88 -5.05 16.75
C ALA A 162 -15.82 -3.92 16.28
N GLY A 163 -16.76 -4.20 15.36
CA GLY A 163 -17.67 -3.21 14.79
C GLY A 163 -17.11 -2.45 13.59
N VAL A 164 -16.07 -2.97 12.92
CA VAL A 164 -15.56 -2.39 11.68
C VAL A 164 -16.65 -2.44 10.61
N ASP A 165 -16.96 -1.30 10.00
CA ASP A 165 -18.06 -1.17 9.03
C ASP A 165 -17.84 -2.00 7.77
N LYS A 166 -16.61 -2.06 7.25
CA LYS A 166 -16.28 -2.72 5.98
C LYS A 166 -14.81 -3.16 5.93
N ALA A 167 -14.57 -4.29 5.25
CA ALA A 167 -13.24 -4.68 4.79
C ALA A 167 -13.24 -4.81 3.26
N ILE A 168 -12.21 -4.28 2.59
CA ILE A 168 -12.07 -4.32 1.13
C ILE A 168 -10.69 -4.87 0.81
N VAL A 169 -10.66 -5.98 0.07
CA VAL A 169 -9.43 -6.61 -0.38
C VAL A 169 -9.42 -6.66 -1.90
N ALA A 170 -8.31 -6.26 -2.50
CA ALA A 170 -8.05 -6.44 -3.92
C ALA A 170 -6.90 -7.45 -4.10
N ASP A 171 -7.21 -8.52 -4.79
CA ASP A 171 -6.24 -9.54 -5.16
C ASP A 171 -6.45 -9.89 -6.64
N PRO A 172 -5.44 -9.69 -7.51
CA PRO A 172 -5.59 -9.85 -8.95
C PRO A 172 -5.36 -11.30 -9.44
N GLN A 173 -5.48 -12.32 -8.59
CA GLN A 173 -5.30 -13.72 -8.99
C GLN A 173 -6.11 -14.11 -10.21
#